data_22b028c9a8bc6ca4999990c7384870cc
#
_entry.id   22b028c9a8bc6ca4999990c7384870cc
#
_cell.length_a   1.000
_cell.length_b   1.000
_cell.length_c   1.000
_cell.angle_alpha   90.00
_cell.angle_beta   90.00
_cell.angle_gamma   90.00
#
_symmetry.space_group_name_H-M   'P 1'
#
loop_
_entity.id
_entity.type
_entity.pdbx_description
1 polymer ?
#
loop_
_entity_poly.entity_id
_entity_poly.type
_entity_poly.pdbx_seq_one_letter_code
_entity_poly.pdbx_strand_id
1 'polypeptide(L)'
;ERHATSKLPDEDIELVSTLGFRGEALPSIASVSKMTLESRPAGAEGWTRTVDHGVVTGEGPAALPQGTRVRVENLFGNVPARRKFLRSARAEYAAALDTMKRLAMARPDIGFVVEHDGRRVLAVQPTTMRPERVAALTSHELIDNSVALDFEREGVRLGGVASLPTYNRGVADHQFLFVNGRPVKDRLLIGAVRGAYAEMLARDRHAVVA
;
A
#
# COMPACT_ATOMS: atom_id res chain seq x y z
N GLU A 1 21.71 -0.27 -8.40
CA GLU A 1 22.53 -0.92 -7.35
C GLU A 1 21.61 -1.47 -6.26
N ARG A 2 21.98 -2.61 -5.67
CA ARG A 2 21.31 -3.13 -4.48
C ARG A 2 21.77 -2.35 -3.25
N HIS A 3 20.89 -2.21 -2.28
CA HIS A 3 21.13 -1.49 -1.02
C HIS A 3 21.36 0.02 -1.16
N ALA A 4 21.26 0.59 -2.37
CA ALA A 4 21.35 2.03 -2.56
C ALA A 4 20.05 2.69 -2.09
N THR A 5 20.13 3.44 -1.01
CA THR A 5 19.00 4.19 -0.45
C THR A 5 19.47 5.52 0.15
N SER A 6 18.66 6.55 -0.04
CA SER A 6 18.82 7.86 0.63
C SER A 6 17.92 8.01 1.86
N LYS A 7 17.23 6.92 2.26
CA LYS A 7 16.13 6.95 3.23
C LYS A 7 16.45 6.25 4.54
N LEU A 8 17.70 5.92 4.77
CA LEU A 8 18.20 5.34 6.00
C LEU A 8 19.21 6.34 6.62
N PRO A 9 18.75 7.27 7.48
CA PRO A 9 19.66 8.20 8.14
C PRO A 9 20.52 7.41 9.13
N ASP A 10 21.82 7.63 9.08
CA ASP A 10 22.84 7.08 10.00
C ASP A 10 22.75 5.55 10.21
N GLU A 11 22.25 4.80 9.21
CA GLU A 11 22.03 3.35 9.28
C GLU A 11 21.08 2.89 10.40
N ASP A 12 20.38 3.81 11.07
CA ASP A 12 19.44 3.50 12.13
C ASP A 12 18.05 3.19 11.60
N ILE A 13 17.66 1.94 11.74
CA ILE A 13 16.37 1.41 11.29
C ILE A 13 15.19 1.97 12.11
N GLU A 14 15.42 2.38 13.34
CA GLU A 14 14.38 2.94 14.23
C GLU A 14 13.94 4.34 13.80
N LEU A 15 14.82 5.07 13.12
CA LEU A 15 14.55 6.42 12.62
C LEU A 15 13.87 6.47 11.25
N VAL A 16 13.54 5.31 10.66
CA VAL A 16 12.94 5.25 9.33
C VAL A 16 11.48 5.76 9.35
N SER A 17 11.26 6.91 8.75
CA SER A 17 9.94 7.54 8.56
C SER A 17 9.27 7.24 7.21
N THR A 18 9.97 6.57 6.28
CA THR A 18 9.51 6.29 4.93
C THR A 18 9.03 4.85 4.77
N LEU A 19 8.08 4.59 3.84
CA LEU A 19 7.58 3.23 3.57
C LEU A 19 8.68 2.31 3.02
N GLY A 20 9.59 2.80 2.18
CA GLY A 20 10.71 2.05 1.65
C GLY A 20 12.04 2.61 2.12
N PHE A 21 12.96 1.74 2.55
CA PHE A 21 14.26 2.16 3.08
C PHE A 21 15.44 1.22 2.73
N ARG A 22 15.18 0.01 2.24
CA ARG A 22 16.23 -1.00 2.00
C ARG A 22 16.97 -0.86 0.67
N GLY A 23 16.50 -0.03 -0.26
CA GLY A 23 17.10 0.11 -1.59
C GLY A 23 17.07 -1.15 -2.45
N GLU A 24 16.18 -2.11 -2.15
CA GLU A 24 16.15 -3.43 -2.79
C GLU A 24 14.96 -3.65 -3.73
N ALA A 25 13.87 -2.88 -3.61
CA ALA A 25 12.63 -3.15 -4.32
C ALA A 25 12.82 -3.11 -5.84
N LEU A 26 13.35 -2.01 -6.37
CA LEU A 26 13.56 -1.86 -7.81
C LEU A 26 14.54 -2.88 -8.39
N PRO A 27 15.74 -3.14 -7.79
CA PRO A 27 16.64 -4.17 -8.27
C PRO A 27 16.02 -5.57 -8.24
N SER A 28 15.25 -5.90 -7.21
CA SER A 28 14.58 -7.20 -7.09
C SER A 28 13.50 -7.39 -8.15
N ILE A 29 12.69 -6.36 -8.43
CA ILE A 29 11.70 -6.38 -9.51
C ILE A 29 12.39 -6.51 -10.87
N ALA A 30 13.40 -5.68 -11.12
CA ALA A 30 14.14 -5.66 -12.39
C ALA A 30 14.84 -6.99 -12.71
N SER A 31 15.28 -7.74 -11.68
CA SER A 31 15.95 -9.05 -11.87
C SER A 31 15.02 -10.14 -12.40
N VAL A 32 13.70 -9.98 -12.27
CA VAL A 32 12.70 -10.99 -12.65
C VAL A 32 11.63 -10.47 -13.64
N SER A 33 11.87 -9.30 -14.22
CA SER A 33 10.94 -8.66 -15.15
C SER A 33 11.67 -7.79 -16.18
N LYS A 34 10.97 -7.33 -17.19
CA LYS A 34 11.41 -6.19 -17.99
C LYS A 34 10.89 -4.92 -17.33
N MET A 35 11.80 -4.09 -16.81
CA MET A 35 11.46 -2.88 -16.10
C MET A 35 12.00 -1.66 -16.84
N THR A 36 11.13 -0.67 -17.08
CA THR A 36 11.54 0.66 -17.58
C THR A 36 11.24 1.69 -16.49
N LEU A 37 12.27 2.44 -16.12
CA LEU A 37 12.21 3.56 -15.19
C LEU A 37 12.48 4.84 -15.94
N GLU A 38 11.52 5.76 -15.89
CA GLU A 38 11.66 7.12 -16.44
C GLU A 38 11.46 8.10 -15.28
N SER A 39 12.36 9.07 -15.14
CA SER A 39 12.25 10.04 -14.04
C SER A 39 12.75 11.40 -14.50
N ARG A 40 11.99 12.44 -14.09
CA ARG A 40 12.36 13.85 -14.30
C ARG A 40 12.16 14.59 -12.99
N PRO A 41 13.25 14.90 -12.24
CA PRO A 41 13.21 15.78 -11.08
C PRO A 41 12.85 17.23 -11.47
N ALA A 42 12.43 18.03 -10.51
CA ALA A 42 12.21 19.45 -10.73
C ALA A 42 13.53 20.15 -11.16
N GLY A 43 13.45 20.95 -12.23
CA GLY A 43 14.60 21.71 -12.73
C GLY A 43 15.68 20.87 -13.43
N ALA A 44 15.45 19.57 -13.68
CA ALA A 44 16.40 18.71 -14.36
C ALA A 44 15.80 18.09 -15.63
N GLU A 45 16.67 17.55 -16.48
CA GLU A 45 16.27 16.77 -17.64
C GLU A 45 15.74 15.39 -17.22
N GLY A 46 14.84 14.84 -18.04
CA GLY A 46 14.33 13.49 -17.84
C GLY A 46 15.32 12.44 -18.32
N TRP A 47 15.36 11.31 -17.63
CA TRP A 47 16.20 10.17 -17.95
C TRP A 47 15.40 8.87 -17.93
N THR A 48 15.72 7.95 -18.82
CA THR A 48 15.15 6.60 -18.87
C THR A 48 16.22 5.55 -18.70
N ARG A 49 15.86 4.44 -18.04
CA ARG A 49 16.68 3.22 -17.99
C ARG A 49 15.77 2.02 -18.12
N THR A 50 16.13 1.12 -19.03
CA THR A 50 15.45 -0.17 -19.23
C THR A 50 16.35 -1.31 -18.78
N VAL A 51 15.79 -2.20 -17.98
CA VAL A 51 16.45 -3.42 -17.48
C VAL A 51 15.59 -4.60 -17.87
N ASP A 52 16.16 -5.56 -18.57
CA ASP A 52 15.48 -6.80 -18.94
C ASP A 52 16.09 -7.96 -18.16
N HIS A 53 15.31 -8.49 -17.19
CA HIS A 53 15.71 -9.60 -16.33
C HIS A 53 17.11 -9.44 -15.71
N GLY A 54 17.38 -8.25 -15.19
CA GLY A 54 18.65 -7.93 -14.51
C GLY A 54 19.74 -7.34 -15.39
N VAL A 55 19.55 -7.32 -16.73
CA VAL A 55 20.50 -6.75 -17.67
C VAL A 55 20.03 -5.38 -18.15
N VAL A 56 20.87 -4.36 -18.06
CA VAL A 56 20.56 -3.03 -18.63
C VAL A 56 20.60 -3.13 -20.13
N THR A 57 19.49 -2.87 -20.79
CA THR A 57 19.32 -2.94 -22.25
C THR A 57 19.25 -1.58 -22.93
N GLY A 58 19.06 -0.52 -22.15
CA GLY A 58 19.04 0.84 -22.69
C GLY A 58 18.98 1.89 -21.58
N GLU A 59 19.58 3.04 -21.86
CA GLU A 59 19.45 4.24 -21.05
C GLU A 59 19.69 5.49 -21.88
N GLY A 60 19.10 6.61 -21.49
CA GLY A 60 19.27 7.88 -22.19
C GLY A 60 18.28 8.95 -21.75
N PRO A 61 18.30 10.12 -22.40
CA PRO A 61 17.34 11.19 -22.18
C PRO A 61 15.90 10.74 -22.43
N ALA A 62 14.95 11.28 -21.66
CA ALA A 62 13.52 10.99 -21.79
C ALA A 62 12.69 12.26 -21.68
N ALA A 63 11.70 12.40 -22.56
CA ALA A 63 10.74 13.49 -22.51
C ALA A 63 9.51 13.05 -21.69
N LEU A 64 9.38 13.56 -20.46
CA LEU A 64 8.22 13.32 -19.59
C LEU A 64 7.96 14.54 -18.72
N PRO A 65 6.72 14.73 -18.22
CA PRO A 65 6.45 15.71 -17.16
C PRO A 65 7.28 15.41 -15.91
N GLN A 66 7.40 16.40 -15.02
CA GLN A 66 8.03 16.18 -13.71
C GLN A 66 7.37 14.99 -13.00
N GLY A 67 8.17 14.08 -12.48
CA GLY A 67 7.72 12.88 -11.80
C GLY A 67 8.50 11.64 -12.20
N THR A 68 7.98 10.49 -11.79
CA THR A 68 8.60 9.18 -12.06
C THR A 68 7.56 8.22 -12.62
N ARG A 69 7.93 7.50 -13.67
CA ARG A 69 7.15 6.40 -14.24
C ARG A 69 7.93 5.11 -14.11
N VAL A 70 7.31 4.11 -13.52
CA VAL A 70 7.85 2.75 -13.44
C VAL A 70 6.93 1.83 -14.23
N ARG A 71 7.48 1.15 -15.24
CA ARG A 71 6.77 0.14 -16.01
C ARG A 71 7.39 -1.21 -15.74
N VAL A 72 6.56 -2.19 -15.40
CA VAL A 72 6.98 -3.57 -15.14
C VAL A 72 6.20 -4.48 -16.09
N GLU A 73 6.91 -5.21 -16.92
CA GLU A 73 6.37 -6.10 -17.94
C GLU A 73 7.00 -7.48 -17.81
N ASN A 74 6.33 -8.50 -18.29
CA ASN A 74 6.84 -9.87 -18.34
C ASN A 74 7.37 -10.40 -16.98
N LEU A 75 6.61 -10.13 -15.91
CA LEU A 75 6.97 -10.58 -14.55
C LEU A 75 7.17 -12.11 -14.51
N PHE A 76 8.34 -12.54 -14.00
CA PHE A 76 8.79 -13.94 -13.96
C PHE A 76 8.96 -14.60 -15.34
N GLY A 77 9.13 -13.82 -16.42
CA GLY A 77 9.32 -14.35 -17.76
C GLY A 77 10.49 -15.33 -17.88
N ASN A 78 11.59 -15.04 -17.18
CA ASN A 78 12.79 -15.89 -17.12
C ASN A 78 12.84 -16.86 -15.91
N VAL A 79 11.78 -16.90 -15.08
CA VAL A 79 11.69 -17.75 -13.88
C VAL A 79 10.44 -18.61 -13.93
N PRO A 80 10.38 -19.64 -14.79
CA PRO A 80 9.18 -20.46 -15.00
C PRO A 80 8.61 -21.07 -13.72
N ALA A 81 9.48 -21.46 -12.78
CA ALA A 81 9.07 -21.99 -11.48
C ALA A 81 8.22 -21.00 -10.69
N ARG A 82 8.64 -19.71 -10.62
CA ARG A 82 7.85 -18.67 -9.94
C ARG A 82 6.59 -18.30 -10.71
N ARG A 83 6.64 -18.29 -12.05
CA ARG A 83 5.48 -18.00 -12.90
C ARG A 83 4.33 -18.98 -12.66
N LYS A 84 4.62 -20.26 -12.39
CA LYS A 84 3.61 -21.29 -12.05
C LYS A 84 2.87 -21.00 -10.74
N PHE A 85 3.43 -20.23 -9.83
CA PHE A 85 2.78 -19.84 -8.56
C PHE A 85 1.93 -18.57 -8.65
N LEU A 86 1.92 -17.87 -9.78
CA LEU A 86 0.96 -16.79 -10.02
C LEU A 86 -0.46 -17.38 -10.02
N ARG A 87 -1.33 -16.74 -9.29
CA ARG A 87 -2.75 -17.07 -9.24
C ARG A 87 -3.44 -16.62 -10.54
N SER A 88 -4.73 -16.80 -10.64
CA SER A 88 -5.50 -16.26 -11.76
C SER A 88 -5.35 -14.73 -11.83
N ALA A 89 -5.45 -14.16 -13.03
CA ALA A 89 -5.37 -12.69 -13.24
C ALA A 89 -6.35 -11.93 -12.33
N ARG A 90 -7.56 -12.47 -12.13
CA ARG A 90 -8.56 -11.91 -11.21
C ARG A 90 -8.07 -11.89 -9.76
N ALA A 91 -7.42 -12.95 -9.29
CA ALA A 91 -6.93 -13.05 -7.92
C ALA A 91 -5.71 -12.14 -7.68
N GLU A 92 -4.80 -12.03 -8.67
CA GLU A 92 -3.68 -11.10 -8.61
C GLU A 92 -4.15 -9.64 -8.64
N TYR A 93 -5.11 -9.32 -9.49
CA TYR A 93 -5.74 -7.99 -9.52
C TYR A 93 -6.38 -7.63 -8.17
N ALA A 94 -7.15 -8.53 -7.57
CA ALA A 94 -7.78 -8.29 -6.27
C ALA A 94 -6.75 -8.03 -5.17
N ALA A 95 -5.63 -8.76 -5.16
CA ALA A 95 -4.54 -8.54 -4.21
C ALA A 95 -3.81 -7.20 -4.44
N ALA A 96 -3.58 -6.83 -5.71
CA ALA A 96 -3.00 -5.55 -6.06
C ALA A 96 -3.91 -4.39 -5.62
N LEU A 97 -5.21 -4.49 -5.87
CA LEU A 97 -6.18 -3.47 -5.46
C LEU A 97 -6.29 -3.35 -3.93
N ASP A 98 -6.27 -4.47 -3.17
CA ASP A 98 -6.22 -4.44 -1.69
C ASP A 98 -4.96 -3.73 -1.19
N THR A 99 -3.81 -4.02 -1.80
CA THR A 99 -2.55 -3.34 -1.49
C THR A 99 -2.63 -1.83 -1.73
N MET A 100 -3.18 -1.41 -2.87
CA MET A 100 -3.37 0.00 -3.19
C MET A 100 -4.32 0.70 -2.23
N LYS A 101 -5.42 0.05 -1.83
CA LYS A 101 -6.35 0.58 -0.81
C LYS A 101 -5.64 0.79 0.53
N ARG A 102 -4.84 -0.17 0.98
CA ARG A 102 -4.07 -0.05 2.23
C ARG A 102 -3.05 1.08 2.17
N LEU A 103 -2.32 1.22 1.08
CA LEU A 103 -1.40 2.35 0.90
C LEU A 103 -2.12 3.69 0.89
N ALA A 104 -3.28 3.77 0.22
CA ALA A 104 -4.10 4.97 0.19
C ALA A 104 -4.70 5.34 1.56
N MET A 105 -5.02 4.35 2.41
CA MET A 105 -5.41 4.58 3.81
C MET A 105 -4.24 5.07 4.65
N ALA A 106 -3.06 4.49 4.47
CA ALA A 106 -1.85 4.86 5.19
C ALA A 106 -1.38 6.29 4.88
N ARG A 107 -1.65 6.79 3.66
CA ARG A 107 -1.24 8.11 3.17
C ARG A 107 -2.45 8.91 2.66
N PRO A 108 -3.30 9.40 3.57
CA PRO A 108 -4.46 10.21 3.19
C PRO A 108 -4.08 11.55 2.53
N ASP A 109 -2.89 12.05 2.81
CA ASP A 109 -2.28 13.25 2.23
C ASP A 109 -1.93 13.13 0.74
N ILE A 110 -1.98 11.93 0.17
CA ILE A 110 -1.66 11.65 -1.24
C ILE A 110 -2.93 11.23 -2.00
N GLY A 111 -3.08 11.73 -3.23
CA GLY A 111 -4.08 11.24 -4.17
C GLY A 111 -3.66 9.92 -4.81
N PHE A 112 -4.62 9.01 -5.01
CA PHE A 112 -4.39 7.73 -5.67
C PHE A 112 -5.39 7.52 -6.79
N VAL A 113 -4.89 7.08 -7.93
CA VAL A 113 -5.72 6.62 -9.05
C VAL A 113 -5.23 5.24 -9.45
N VAL A 114 -6.15 4.30 -9.57
CA VAL A 114 -5.88 2.95 -10.10
C VAL A 114 -6.72 2.72 -11.32
N GLU A 115 -6.08 2.31 -12.39
CA GLU A 115 -6.73 1.91 -13.64
C GLU A 115 -6.46 0.43 -13.91
N HIS A 116 -7.46 -0.27 -14.39
CA HIS A 116 -7.39 -1.68 -14.80
C HIS A 116 -8.10 -1.84 -16.14
N ASP A 117 -7.39 -2.36 -17.12
CA ASP A 117 -7.88 -2.52 -18.51
C ASP A 117 -8.51 -1.23 -19.07
N GLY A 118 -7.81 -0.10 -18.88
CA GLY A 118 -8.25 1.21 -19.36
C GLY A 118 -9.42 1.84 -18.59
N ARG A 119 -9.90 1.20 -17.51
CA ARG A 119 -10.98 1.72 -16.67
C ARG A 119 -10.46 2.15 -15.32
N ARG A 120 -10.88 3.32 -14.87
CA ARG A 120 -10.58 3.81 -13.52
C ARG A 120 -11.41 3.03 -12.49
N VAL A 121 -10.72 2.28 -11.62
CA VAL A 121 -11.35 1.40 -10.62
C VAL A 121 -11.22 1.95 -9.20
N LEU A 122 -10.31 2.90 -8.99
CA LEU A 122 -10.16 3.62 -7.73
C LEU A 122 -9.65 5.03 -8.05
N ALA A 123 -10.24 6.04 -7.40
CA ALA A 123 -9.73 7.41 -7.43
C ALA A 123 -10.07 8.07 -6.10
N VAL A 124 -9.05 8.52 -5.38
CA VAL A 124 -9.20 9.28 -4.14
C VAL A 124 -8.28 10.49 -4.15
N GLN A 125 -8.82 11.63 -3.76
CA GLN A 125 -8.08 12.89 -3.67
C GLN A 125 -7.35 12.97 -2.32
N PRO A 126 -6.29 13.78 -2.18
CA PRO A 126 -5.70 14.08 -0.89
C PRO A 126 -6.76 14.60 0.10
N THR A 127 -6.67 14.18 1.35
CA THR A 127 -7.51 14.69 2.44
C THR A 127 -6.73 14.72 3.74
N THR A 128 -7.10 15.59 4.66
CA THR A 128 -6.58 15.61 6.02
C THR A 128 -7.41 14.73 6.97
N MET A 129 -8.61 14.32 6.54
CA MET A 129 -9.56 13.56 7.34
C MET A 129 -9.43 12.05 7.08
N ARG A 130 -8.81 11.34 8.01
CA ARG A 130 -8.65 9.87 7.91
C ARG A 130 -9.97 9.12 7.79
N PRO A 131 -11.02 9.42 8.58
CA PRO A 131 -12.31 8.74 8.46
C PRO A 131 -12.91 8.83 7.07
N GLU A 132 -12.84 10.01 6.43
CA GLU A 132 -13.31 10.20 5.06
C GLU A 132 -12.55 9.33 4.05
N ARG A 133 -11.20 9.26 4.20
CA ARG A 133 -10.37 8.41 3.35
C ARG A 133 -10.74 6.93 3.49
N VAL A 134 -10.94 6.46 4.72
CA VAL A 134 -11.33 5.07 4.97
C VAL A 134 -12.70 4.77 4.37
N ALA A 135 -13.67 5.66 4.58
CA ALA A 135 -15.01 5.53 4.02
C ALA A 135 -15.01 5.51 2.48
N ALA A 136 -14.24 6.39 1.84
CA ALA A 136 -14.10 6.43 0.37
C ALA A 136 -13.48 5.13 -0.21
N LEU A 137 -12.70 4.41 0.57
CA LEU A 137 -12.03 3.17 0.16
C LEU A 137 -12.80 1.88 0.57
N THR A 138 -13.81 2.01 1.43
CA THR A 138 -14.63 0.92 1.95
C THR A 138 -16.11 1.11 1.65
N SER A 139 -16.81 1.88 2.48
CA SER A 139 -18.22 2.27 2.31
C SER A 139 -18.49 3.61 2.99
N HIS A 140 -19.22 4.49 2.33
CA HIS A 140 -19.64 5.77 2.91
C HIS A 140 -20.48 5.61 4.18
N GLU A 141 -21.21 4.50 4.31
CA GLU A 141 -21.99 4.18 5.52
C GLU A 141 -21.12 4.12 6.78
N LEU A 142 -19.79 3.89 6.64
CA LEU A 142 -18.88 3.83 7.78
C LEU A 142 -18.80 5.19 8.52
N ILE A 143 -19.02 6.31 7.85
CA ILE A 143 -18.98 7.65 8.47
C ILE A 143 -20.00 7.73 9.60
N ASP A 144 -21.25 7.31 9.34
CA ASP A 144 -22.35 7.38 10.30
C ASP A 144 -22.36 6.21 11.28
N ASN A 145 -21.59 5.15 11.00
CA ASN A 145 -21.55 3.89 11.74
C ASN A 145 -20.19 3.60 12.37
N SER A 146 -19.42 4.64 12.66
CA SER A 146 -18.12 4.47 13.33
C SER A 146 -17.82 5.61 14.28
N VAL A 147 -16.88 5.37 15.18
CA VAL A 147 -16.30 6.39 16.06
C VAL A 147 -14.83 6.61 15.66
N ALA A 148 -14.41 7.86 15.73
CA ALA A 148 -13.00 8.20 15.59
C ALA A 148 -12.27 7.82 16.89
N LEU A 149 -11.09 7.25 16.73
CA LEU A 149 -10.19 6.94 17.83
C LEU A 149 -9.01 7.90 17.80
N ASP A 150 -8.70 8.49 18.94
CA ASP A 150 -7.45 9.22 19.19
C ASP A 150 -7.13 9.08 20.67
N PHE A 151 -6.21 8.19 20.97
CA PHE A 151 -5.87 7.82 22.34
C PHE A 151 -4.35 7.64 22.44
N GLU A 152 -3.76 8.10 23.53
CA GLU A 152 -2.34 7.96 23.81
C GLU A 152 -2.12 7.39 25.19
N ARG A 153 -1.24 6.39 25.27
CA ARG A 153 -0.82 5.77 26.53
C ARG A 153 0.61 5.28 26.44
N GLU A 154 1.44 5.60 27.43
CA GLU A 154 2.82 5.12 27.57
C GLU A 154 3.66 5.35 26.29
N GLY A 155 3.47 6.52 25.62
CA GLY A 155 4.18 6.86 24.39
C GLY A 155 3.64 6.15 23.12
N VAL A 156 2.58 5.34 23.23
CA VAL A 156 1.91 4.72 22.08
C VAL A 156 0.62 5.48 21.79
N ARG A 157 0.51 6.02 20.58
CA ARG A 157 -0.72 6.65 20.09
C ARG A 157 -1.53 5.69 19.22
N LEU A 158 -2.80 5.52 19.57
CA LEU A 158 -3.79 4.78 18.79
C LEU A 158 -4.73 5.78 18.12
N GLY A 159 -4.76 5.78 16.79
CA GLY A 159 -5.66 6.64 16.02
C GLY A 159 -6.32 5.89 14.89
N GLY A 160 -7.49 6.33 14.45
CA GLY A 160 -8.21 5.71 13.35
C GLY A 160 -9.72 5.73 13.52
N VAL A 161 -10.40 4.71 13.01
CA VAL A 161 -11.85 4.53 13.12
C VAL A 161 -12.20 3.12 13.57
N ALA A 162 -13.24 2.99 14.40
CA ALA A 162 -13.80 1.72 14.82
C ALA A 162 -15.30 1.74 14.60
N SER A 163 -15.85 0.72 13.93
CA SER A 163 -17.28 0.65 13.64
C SER A 163 -18.09 0.47 14.92
N LEU A 164 -19.32 0.98 14.90
CA LEU A 164 -20.32 0.60 15.90
C LEU A 164 -20.59 -0.90 15.82
N PRO A 165 -20.94 -1.58 16.93
CA PRO A 165 -21.25 -3.02 16.92
C PRO A 165 -22.37 -3.39 15.94
N THR A 166 -23.30 -2.48 15.70
CA THR A 166 -24.39 -2.65 14.72
C THR A 166 -23.91 -2.68 13.26
N TYR A 167 -22.74 -2.11 12.98
CA TYR A 167 -22.11 -2.12 11.67
C TYR A 167 -20.92 -3.07 11.65
N ASN A 168 -21.17 -4.32 11.28
CA ASN A 168 -20.20 -5.40 11.32
C ASN A 168 -20.24 -6.23 10.03
N ARG A 169 -19.27 -7.12 9.83
CA ARG A 169 -19.12 -7.97 8.63
C ARG A 169 -19.06 -9.45 9.03
N GLY A 170 -19.48 -10.33 8.11
CA GLY A 170 -19.33 -11.79 8.29
C GLY A 170 -17.91 -12.30 8.05
N VAL A 171 -17.01 -11.45 7.53
CA VAL A 171 -15.60 -11.78 7.27
C VAL A 171 -14.70 -10.65 7.76
N ALA A 172 -13.48 -11.00 8.16
CA ALA A 172 -12.50 -10.04 8.73
C ALA A 172 -11.68 -9.29 7.66
N ASP A 173 -12.22 -9.07 6.47
CA ASP A 173 -11.53 -8.43 5.36
C ASP A 173 -11.46 -6.90 5.45
N HIS A 174 -12.24 -6.31 6.35
CA HIS A 174 -12.30 -4.88 6.62
C HIS A 174 -11.58 -4.49 7.94
N GLN A 175 -10.53 -5.21 8.29
CA GLN A 175 -9.63 -4.85 9.38
C GLN A 175 -8.30 -4.37 8.81
N PHE A 176 -8.12 -3.05 8.79
CA PHE A 176 -6.96 -2.38 8.22
C PHE A 176 -6.09 -1.86 9.37
N LEU A 177 -4.98 -2.55 9.63
CA LEU A 177 -4.10 -2.24 10.74
C LEU A 177 -2.78 -1.67 10.22
N PHE A 178 -2.29 -0.66 10.91
CA PHE A 178 -1.08 0.07 10.52
C PHE A 178 -0.19 0.29 11.74
N VAL A 179 1.12 0.21 11.55
CA VAL A 179 2.12 0.59 12.56
C VAL A 179 3.04 1.62 11.91
N ASN A 180 3.10 2.81 12.46
CA ASN A 180 3.88 3.95 11.92
C ASN A 180 3.63 4.16 10.42
N GLY A 181 2.35 4.15 10.00
CA GLY A 181 1.93 4.33 8.60
C GLY A 181 2.17 3.12 7.69
N ARG A 182 2.64 1.98 8.20
CA ARG A 182 2.85 0.76 7.42
C ARG A 182 1.70 -0.22 7.61
N PRO A 183 1.06 -0.71 6.54
CA PRO A 183 0.05 -1.75 6.65
C PRO A 183 0.65 -3.03 7.24
N VAL A 184 0.00 -3.59 8.24
CA VAL A 184 0.42 -4.83 8.90
C VAL A 184 -0.71 -5.85 8.93
N LYS A 185 -0.33 -7.13 8.96
CA LYS A 185 -1.24 -8.27 9.22
C LYS A 185 -0.68 -9.01 10.43
N ASP A 186 -0.96 -8.48 11.60
CA ASP A 186 -0.45 -9.00 12.86
C ASP A 186 -1.55 -9.69 13.68
N ARG A 187 -1.26 -10.88 14.19
CA ARG A 187 -2.24 -11.70 14.92
C ARG A 187 -2.58 -11.13 16.29
N LEU A 188 -1.64 -10.45 16.95
CA LEU A 188 -1.88 -9.83 18.25
C LEU A 188 -2.84 -8.65 18.11
N LEU A 189 -2.60 -7.78 17.10
CA LEU A 189 -3.47 -6.65 16.81
C LEU A 189 -4.87 -7.09 16.37
N ILE A 190 -4.98 -8.12 15.54
CA ILE A 190 -6.28 -8.72 15.17
C ILE A 190 -6.96 -9.30 16.39
N GLY A 191 -6.21 -9.98 17.27
CA GLY A 191 -6.69 -10.51 18.54
C GLY A 191 -7.19 -9.41 19.49
N ALA A 192 -6.47 -8.29 19.57
CA ALA A 192 -6.87 -7.14 20.38
C ALA A 192 -8.19 -6.52 19.90
N VAL A 193 -8.35 -6.32 18.56
CA VAL A 193 -9.62 -5.87 17.98
C VAL A 193 -10.74 -6.83 18.32
N ARG A 194 -10.53 -8.14 18.16
CA ARG A 194 -11.53 -9.15 18.51
C ARG A 194 -11.88 -9.14 19.97
N GLY A 195 -10.90 -8.99 20.86
CA GLY A 195 -11.11 -8.87 22.30
C GLY A 195 -11.93 -7.65 22.69
N ALA A 196 -11.66 -6.51 22.07
CA ALA A 196 -12.41 -5.26 22.30
C ALA A 196 -13.90 -5.38 21.95
N TYR A 197 -14.26 -6.23 20.99
CA TYR A 197 -15.65 -6.46 20.57
C TYR A 197 -16.27 -7.77 21.08
N ALA A 198 -15.59 -8.51 21.95
CA ALA A 198 -15.97 -9.87 22.33
C ALA A 198 -17.37 -9.96 22.98
N GLU A 199 -17.77 -8.93 23.74
CA GLU A 199 -19.07 -8.87 24.41
C GLU A 199 -20.17 -8.22 23.54
N MET A 200 -19.79 -7.60 22.43
CA MET A 200 -20.68 -6.81 21.59
C MET A 200 -21.02 -7.47 20.26
N LEU A 201 -20.19 -8.40 19.80
CA LEU A 201 -20.37 -9.09 18.51
C LEU A 201 -20.50 -10.60 18.68
N ALA A 202 -21.33 -11.22 17.84
CA ALA A 202 -21.36 -12.68 17.71
C ALA A 202 -20.01 -13.20 17.19
N ARG A 203 -19.71 -14.48 17.47
CA ARG A 203 -18.39 -15.08 17.16
C ARG A 203 -18.01 -15.08 15.69
N ASP A 204 -18.98 -15.09 14.79
CA ASP A 204 -18.86 -15.06 13.34
C ASP A 204 -18.97 -13.66 12.74
N ARG A 205 -18.97 -12.62 13.59
CA ARG A 205 -19.06 -11.22 13.17
C ARG A 205 -17.77 -10.47 13.49
N HIS A 206 -17.42 -9.53 12.62
CA HIS A 206 -16.18 -8.78 12.68
C HIS A 206 -16.42 -7.28 12.58
N ALA A 207 -15.78 -6.53 13.45
CA ALA A 207 -15.78 -5.07 13.37
C ALA A 207 -15.04 -4.58 12.12
N VAL A 208 -15.45 -3.44 11.60
CA VAL A 208 -14.70 -2.67 10.60
C VAL A 208 -13.82 -1.69 11.32
N VAL A 209 -12.50 -1.78 11.13
CA VAL A 209 -11.50 -0.91 11.77
C VAL A 209 -10.42 -0.48 10.78
N ALA A 210 -9.91 0.75 10.94
CA ALA A 210 -8.79 1.26 10.15
C ALA A 210 -7.99 2.33 10.90
#